data_969f675dfa86c7b0455ff519d6b5e134
#
_entry.id   969f675dfa86c7b0455ff519d6b5e134
#
_cell.length_a   1.000
_cell.length_b   1.000
_cell.length_c   1.000
_cell.angle_alpha   90.00
_cell.angle_beta   90.00
_cell.angle_gamma   90.00
#
_symmetry.space_group_name_H-M   'P 1'
#
loop_
_entity.id
_entity.type
_entity.pdbx_description
1 polymer ?
#
loop_
_entity_poly.entity_id
_entity_poly.type
_entity_poly.pdbx_seq_one_letter_code
_entity_poly.pdbx_strand_id
1 'polypeptide(L)'
;MSLSRRELFVGAGLAGVAALGLHHSSSAGEGPKRVDVVVVGAGLSGLMAARQLKQLGMKVHILESRDRTGGRMVRKATESGHFIDLGGQWGGQSHHRLRSLVRELGLETYPTYKKGKASLVWNQKKSLADLATDYDEGLLFLDSSQIGQSDEEVRKAKATLAQYRKLVASVDPLAPWKTPNALELDRITIRSWLERNSDSPVSTFMLEMLSNVGGSGGFDSWDVSMLHSIWTQAISPQGDYPETWLIKGAAGQVAERLTEELSEQISLNSPVSVIEQVNDTVQVTDMNGRIITAKAAIVAIPPPLRQRLVFRPALPPETRSFLQRNPMGSMIKVLAIYDQAFWRSEGMSGLGIGNQKTLQFMADSSAPQGTPGVIASFVTGSRAVEFQQLSQDDQRSAVLADLVSYLGSDAGQPQELVLQNWNEEDWVSGAFTSYVTPGAWTTYGQSWQEPHGRVHWAGTEASTRWRGYLEGALEAAANASDAVRRQI
;
A
#
# COMPACT_ATOMS: atom_id res chain seq x y z
N MET A 1 12.18 -34.19 -44.78
CA MET A 1 11.73 -33.19 -45.77
C MET A 1 11.02 -32.07 -45.01
N SER A 2 11.71 -30.96 -44.86
CA SER A 2 11.23 -29.78 -44.13
C SER A 2 10.44 -28.88 -45.10
N LEU A 3 9.21 -28.58 -44.79
CA LEU A 3 8.44 -27.55 -45.49
C LEU A 3 8.51 -26.22 -44.74
N SER A 4 8.91 -25.17 -45.46
CA SER A 4 9.20 -23.86 -44.96
C SER A 4 7.91 -23.03 -44.76
N ARG A 5 7.95 -22.14 -43.76
CA ARG A 5 6.85 -21.26 -43.32
C ARG A 5 6.52 -20.07 -44.25
N ARG A 6 6.59 -20.23 -45.58
CA ARG A 6 6.45 -19.07 -46.47
C ARG A 6 5.36 -19.14 -47.55
N GLU A 7 4.47 -20.12 -47.54
CA GLU A 7 3.41 -20.26 -48.53
C GLU A 7 2.02 -20.44 -47.94
N LEU A 8 1.47 -19.39 -47.33
CA LEU A 8 0.06 -19.35 -46.91
C LEU A 8 -0.46 -17.92 -46.82
N PHE A 9 -0.37 -17.18 -47.91
CA PHE A 9 -1.11 -15.93 -48.08
C PHE A 9 -1.23 -15.58 -49.60
N VAL A 10 -2.08 -16.28 -50.32
CA VAL A 10 -2.76 -15.75 -51.51
C VAL A 10 -4.07 -16.53 -51.72
N GLY A 11 -5.18 -15.85 -51.64
CA GLY A 11 -6.43 -16.27 -52.26
C GLY A 11 -7.65 -16.37 -51.35
N ALA A 12 -8.44 -15.29 -51.29
CA ALA A 12 -9.91 -15.29 -51.22
C ALA A 12 -10.33 -13.83 -51.02
N GLY A 13 -10.85 -13.14 -51.99
CA GLY A 13 -12.15 -13.24 -52.52
C GLY A 13 -13.04 -12.15 -51.94
N LEU A 14 -13.22 -11.02 -52.66
CA LEU A 14 -14.19 -9.95 -52.39
C LEU A 14 -15.61 -10.53 -52.19
N ALA A 15 -16.21 -10.31 -51.04
CA ALA A 15 -17.65 -10.45 -50.81
C ALA A 15 -18.14 -9.35 -49.87
N GLY A 16 -19.04 -8.54 -50.36
CA GLY A 16 -19.96 -7.57 -49.84
C GLY A 16 -19.91 -7.18 -48.35
N VAL A 17 -19.49 -5.96 -48.09
CA VAL A 17 -19.78 -5.27 -46.81
C VAL A 17 -21.19 -4.70 -46.92
N ALA A 18 -22.18 -5.39 -46.39
CA ALA A 18 -23.47 -4.81 -46.08
C ALA A 18 -23.28 -3.88 -44.87
N ALA A 19 -23.42 -2.60 -45.10
CA ALA A 19 -23.43 -1.58 -44.06
C ALA A 19 -24.67 -1.78 -43.15
N LEU A 20 -24.52 -2.48 -42.03
CA LEU A 20 -25.43 -2.40 -40.92
C LEU A 20 -25.18 -1.06 -40.21
N GLY A 21 -26.04 -0.10 -40.53
CA GLY A 21 -26.13 1.16 -39.83
C GLY A 21 -26.54 0.91 -38.38
N LEU A 22 -25.54 0.78 -37.50
CA LEU A 22 -25.73 0.98 -36.05
C LEU A 22 -26.07 2.45 -35.88
N HIS A 23 -27.36 2.77 -35.80
CA HIS A 23 -27.80 4.02 -35.20
C HIS A 23 -27.34 4.05 -33.76
N HIS A 24 -26.13 4.61 -33.54
CA HIS A 24 -25.82 5.23 -32.26
C HIS A 24 -26.80 6.40 -32.11
N SER A 25 -27.81 6.19 -31.28
CA SER A 25 -28.58 7.31 -30.73
C SER A 25 -27.57 8.17 -29.98
N SER A 26 -27.02 9.17 -30.65
CA SER A 26 -26.34 10.29 -30.01
C SER A 26 -27.38 10.97 -29.11
N SER A 27 -27.40 10.63 -27.83
CA SER A 27 -27.93 11.53 -26.82
C SER A 27 -27.21 12.85 -27.06
N ALA A 28 -27.99 13.92 -27.32
CA ALA A 28 -27.49 15.27 -27.53
C ALA A 28 -26.54 15.58 -26.38
N GLY A 29 -25.23 15.64 -26.67
CA GLY A 29 -24.20 15.71 -25.64
C GLY A 29 -24.30 17.04 -24.93
N GLU A 30 -24.49 16.98 -23.61
CA GLU A 30 -24.03 18.03 -22.74
C GLU A 30 -22.57 18.30 -23.12
N GLY A 31 -22.23 19.56 -23.43
CA GLY A 31 -20.88 19.96 -23.78
C GLY A 31 -19.90 19.53 -22.68
N PRO A 32 -18.61 19.47 -22.95
CA PRO A 32 -17.64 18.93 -22.01
C PRO A 32 -17.81 19.57 -20.64
N LYS A 33 -18.02 18.73 -19.60
CA LYS A 33 -18.21 19.19 -18.22
C LYS A 33 -17.02 20.05 -17.81
N ARG A 34 -17.29 21.27 -17.30
CA ARG A 34 -16.26 22.20 -16.85
C ARG A 34 -16.24 22.30 -15.35
N VAL A 35 -15.06 22.16 -14.75
CA VAL A 35 -14.82 22.28 -13.30
C VAL A 35 -13.56 23.09 -13.02
N ASP A 36 -13.29 23.44 -11.78
CA ASP A 36 -12.01 24.05 -11.44
C ASP A 36 -10.91 23.00 -11.33
N VAL A 37 -11.21 21.82 -10.74
CA VAL A 37 -10.23 20.74 -10.56
C VAL A 37 -10.86 19.39 -10.88
N VAL A 38 -10.15 18.58 -11.67
CA VAL A 38 -10.48 17.17 -11.85
C VAL A 38 -9.50 16.32 -11.03
N VAL A 39 -10.04 15.33 -10.31
CA VAL A 39 -9.27 14.39 -9.50
C VAL A 39 -9.35 12.99 -10.14
N VAL A 40 -8.22 12.37 -10.37
CA VAL A 40 -8.10 11.02 -10.92
C VAL A 40 -7.83 10.03 -9.81
N GLY A 41 -8.82 9.19 -9.52
CA GLY A 41 -8.81 8.20 -8.44
C GLY A 41 -9.56 8.66 -7.18
N ALA A 42 -10.52 7.84 -6.73
CA ALA A 42 -11.30 8.03 -5.51
C ALA A 42 -10.79 7.19 -4.33
N GLY A 43 -9.48 7.01 -4.21
CA GLY A 43 -8.86 6.54 -2.98
C GLY A 43 -8.88 7.62 -1.89
N LEU A 44 -8.48 7.31 -0.65
CA LEU A 44 -8.47 8.24 0.47
C LEU A 44 -7.85 9.60 0.11
N SER A 45 -6.72 9.59 -0.59
CA SER A 45 -6.01 10.81 -0.98
C SER A 45 -6.81 11.66 -1.98
N GLY A 46 -7.42 11.03 -3.00
CA GLY A 46 -8.24 11.75 -3.99
C GLY A 46 -9.53 12.28 -3.39
N LEU A 47 -10.23 11.49 -2.57
CA LEU A 47 -11.43 11.91 -1.85
C LEU A 47 -11.13 13.12 -0.95
N MET A 48 -10.03 13.05 -0.19
CA MET A 48 -9.67 14.14 0.72
C MET A 48 -9.25 15.42 -0.02
N ALA A 49 -8.50 15.30 -1.11
CA ALA A 49 -8.14 16.42 -1.96
C ALA A 49 -9.39 17.11 -2.54
N ALA A 50 -10.32 16.33 -3.08
CA ALA A 50 -11.58 16.84 -3.60
C ALA A 50 -12.43 17.53 -2.51
N ARG A 51 -12.51 16.92 -1.31
CA ARG A 51 -13.23 17.51 -0.16
C ARG A 51 -12.65 18.86 0.24
N GLN A 52 -11.34 18.96 0.39
CA GLN A 52 -10.65 20.21 0.76
C GLN A 52 -10.89 21.31 -0.27
N LEU A 53 -10.78 21.01 -1.55
CA LEU A 53 -11.01 21.99 -2.62
C LEU A 53 -12.48 22.41 -2.70
N LYS A 54 -13.42 21.47 -2.51
CA LYS A 54 -14.87 21.77 -2.43
C LYS A 54 -15.18 22.69 -1.24
N GLN A 55 -14.56 22.48 -0.08
CA GLN A 55 -14.70 23.33 1.11
C GLN A 55 -14.17 24.76 0.86
N LEU A 56 -13.22 24.92 -0.05
CA LEU A 56 -12.73 26.23 -0.52
C LEU A 56 -13.60 26.86 -1.62
N GLY A 57 -14.77 26.26 -1.93
CA GLY A 57 -15.71 26.76 -2.93
C GLY A 57 -15.39 26.39 -4.39
N MET A 58 -14.39 25.56 -4.63
CA MET A 58 -14.03 25.13 -5.98
C MET A 58 -14.98 24.04 -6.50
N LYS A 59 -15.28 24.10 -7.80
CA LYS A 59 -16.00 23.03 -8.49
C LYS A 59 -15.02 21.88 -8.77
N VAL A 60 -15.27 20.72 -8.15
CA VAL A 60 -14.42 19.52 -8.29
C VAL A 60 -15.19 18.39 -8.94
N HIS A 61 -14.46 17.51 -9.65
CA HIS A 61 -14.99 16.25 -10.15
C HIS A 61 -13.97 15.14 -10.03
N ILE A 62 -14.39 13.94 -9.59
CA ILE A 62 -13.56 12.78 -9.37
C ILE A 62 -13.91 11.71 -10.41
N LEU A 63 -12.90 11.15 -11.05
CA LEU A 63 -13.02 10.00 -11.94
C LEU A 63 -12.39 8.79 -11.25
N GLU A 64 -13.20 7.77 -10.97
CA GLU A 64 -12.77 6.51 -10.38
C GLU A 64 -12.92 5.37 -11.39
N SER A 65 -11.89 4.55 -11.52
CA SER A 65 -11.85 3.45 -12.49
C SER A 65 -12.80 2.32 -12.15
N ARG A 66 -13.04 2.08 -10.85
CA ARG A 66 -13.85 0.98 -10.33
C ARG A 66 -15.29 1.39 -10.13
N ASP A 67 -16.09 0.39 -9.81
CA ASP A 67 -17.48 0.52 -9.32
C ASP A 67 -17.57 0.96 -7.86
N ARG A 68 -16.43 1.14 -7.18
CA ARG A 68 -16.30 1.53 -5.76
C ARG A 68 -15.20 2.57 -5.52
N THR A 69 -15.36 3.33 -4.48
CA THR A 69 -14.34 4.24 -3.94
C THR A 69 -13.44 3.57 -2.89
N GLY A 70 -12.58 4.33 -2.23
CA GLY A 70 -11.73 3.91 -1.12
C GLY A 70 -10.33 3.43 -1.53
N GLY A 71 -10.15 3.00 -2.77
CA GLY A 71 -8.84 2.52 -3.23
C GLY A 71 -8.36 1.31 -2.43
N ARG A 72 -7.29 1.49 -1.65
CA ARG A 72 -6.71 0.48 -0.73
C ARG A 72 -7.36 0.45 0.66
N MET A 73 -8.46 1.17 0.86
CA MET A 73 -9.33 1.07 2.04
C MET A 73 -10.62 0.40 1.63
N VAL A 74 -10.85 -0.80 2.10
CA VAL A 74 -12.05 -1.59 1.81
C VAL A 74 -12.45 -2.31 3.07
N ARG A 75 -13.71 -2.19 3.47
CA ARG A 75 -14.28 -3.05 4.50
C ARG A 75 -15.20 -4.10 3.90
N LYS A 76 -15.35 -5.20 4.60
CA LYS A 76 -16.23 -6.30 4.26
C LYS A 76 -17.00 -6.73 5.51
N ALA A 77 -18.28 -7.05 5.37
CA ALA A 77 -19.02 -7.74 6.41
C ALA A 77 -18.60 -9.22 6.45
N THR A 78 -18.38 -9.74 7.66
CA THR A 78 -18.21 -11.17 7.91
C THR A 78 -19.57 -11.89 7.84
N GLU A 79 -19.56 -13.21 7.81
CA GLU A 79 -20.79 -14.01 7.87
C GLU A 79 -21.60 -13.74 9.14
N SER A 80 -20.94 -13.41 10.24
CA SER A 80 -21.57 -13.01 11.52
C SER A 80 -22.04 -11.55 11.57
N GLY A 81 -21.91 -10.79 10.47
CA GLY A 81 -22.34 -9.39 10.36
C GLY A 81 -21.41 -8.35 10.96
N HIS A 82 -20.22 -8.73 11.44
CA HIS A 82 -19.18 -7.80 11.85
C HIS A 82 -18.41 -7.27 10.64
N PHE A 83 -17.76 -6.13 10.80
CA PHE A 83 -16.94 -5.55 9.73
C PHE A 83 -15.45 -5.76 9.97
N ILE A 84 -14.75 -6.13 8.92
CA ILE A 84 -13.29 -6.27 8.86
C ILE A 84 -12.70 -5.42 7.72
N ASP A 85 -11.46 -5.01 7.85
CA ASP A 85 -10.74 -4.29 6.81
C ASP A 85 -9.94 -5.24 5.91
N LEU A 86 -10.26 -5.28 4.64
CA LEU A 86 -9.48 -6.00 3.63
C LEU A 86 -8.20 -5.23 3.25
N GLY A 87 -8.15 -3.93 3.50
CA GLY A 87 -7.01 -3.04 3.24
C GLY A 87 -6.41 -2.44 4.50
N GLY A 88 -6.00 -1.16 4.41
CA GLY A 88 -5.43 -0.41 5.53
C GLY A 88 -6.42 -0.25 6.68
N GLN A 89 -5.98 -0.48 7.91
CA GLN A 89 -6.86 -0.56 9.08
C GLN A 89 -6.35 0.21 10.32
N TRP A 90 -5.04 0.29 10.54
CA TRP A 90 -4.47 0.85 11.76
C TRP A 90 -4.16 2.34 11.66
N GLY A 91 -4.22 3.00 12.80
CA GLY A 91 -3.65 4.31 13.01
C GLY A 91 -2.57 4.32 14.07
N GLY A 92 -1.61 5.22 13.93
CA GLY A 92 -0.47 5.40 14.81
C GLY A 92 -0.60 6.59 15.76
N GLN A 93 0.36 6.75 16.66
CA GLN A 93 0.38 7.83 17.62
C GLN A 93 0.43 9.20 16.94
N SER A 94 1.30 9.39 15.95
CA SER A 94 1.46 10.63 15.22
C SER A 94 0.60 10.75 13.94
N HIS A 95 -0.33 9.83 13.73
CA HIS A 95 -1.30 9.93 12.63
C HIS A 95 -2.36 10.99 12.95
N HIS A 96 -1.94 12.24 13.03
CA HIS A 96 -2.77 13.35 13.51
C HIS A 96 -3.88 13.74 12.55
N ARG A 97 -3.60 13.73 11.22
CA ARG A 97 -4.59 14.02 10.19
C ARG A 97 -5.68 12.94 10.16
N LEU A 98 -5.27 11.68 10.22
CA LEU A 98 -6.21 10.56 10.26
C LEU A 98 -7.08 10.62 11.53
N ARG A 99 -6.48 10.87 12.69
CA ARG A 99 -7.21 10.99 13.96
C ARG A 99 -8.20 12.16 13.95
N SER A 100 -7.82 13.29 13.34
CA SER A 100 -8.70 14.44 13.19
C SER A 100 -9.87 14.12 12.27
N LEU A 101 -9.61 13.52 11.11
CA LEU A 101 -10.63 13.12 10.14
C LEU A 101 -11.62 12.12 10.73
N VAL A 102 -11.14 11.09 11.45
CA VAL A 102 -11.98 10.09 12.11
C VAL A 102 -12.96 10.75 13.08
N ARG A 103 -12.48 11.71 13.91
CA ARG A 103 -13.35 12.47 14.82
C ARG A 103 -14.34 13.35 14.08
N GLU A 104 -13.90 14.03 13.03
CA GLU A 104 -14.74 14.91 12.21
C GLU A 104 -15.87 14.13 11.51
N LEU A 105 -15.61 12.90 11.12
CA LEU A 105 -16.61 12.00 10.53
C LEU A 105 -17.49 11.30 11.58
N GLY A 106 -17.35 11.61 12.87
CA GLY A 106 -18.12 11.00 13.96
C GLY A 106 -17.82 9.53 14.21
N LEU A 107 -16.62 9.07 13.82
CA LEU A 107 -16.20 7.69 14.00
C LEU A 107 -15.44 7.51 15.32
N GLU A 108 -15.60 6.34 15.94
CA GLU A 108 -14.96 5.97 17.20
C GLU A 108 -13.69 5.13 16.94
N THR A 109 -12.70 5.27 17.84
CA THR A 109 -11.48 4.46 17.81
C THR A 109 -11.30 3.69 19.12
N TYR A 110 -10.53 2.62 19.06
CA TYR A 110 -10.10 1.86 20.23
C TYR A 110 -8.62 1.45 20.09
N PRO A 111 -7.91 1.27 21.21
CA PRO A 111 -6.51 0.84 21.19
C PRO A 111 -6.37 -0.59 20.65
N THR A 112 -5.31 -0.82 19.86
CA THR A 112 -4.90 -2.18 19.50
C THR A 112 -4.60 -3.00 20.75
N TYR A 113 -5.08 -4.24 20.80
CA TYR A 113 -4.82 -5.11 21.94
C TYR A 113 -3.35 -5.53 21.97
N LYS A 114 -2.68 -5.32 23.11
CA LYS A 114 -1.24 -5.61 23.29
C LYS A 114 -0.94 -6.30 24.64
N LYS A 115 -1.97 -6.75 25.37
CA LYS A 115 -1.76 -7.42 26.65
C LYS A 115 -1.36 -8.88 26.44
N GLY A 116 -0.45 -9.38 27.25
CA GLY A 116 0.03 -10.75 27.16
C GLY A 116 1.32 -10.88 26.33
N LYS A 117 1.72 -12.12 26.08
CA LYS A 117 2.97 -12.45 25.39
C LYS A 117 2.80 -12.53 23.89
N ALA A 118 3.82 -12.13 23.15
CA ALA A 118 3.93 -12.39 21.72
C ALA A 118 4.39 -13.83 21.46
N SER A 119 3.93 -14.42 20.37
CA SER A 119 4.41 -15.72 19.89
C SER A 119 5.56 -15.53 18.92
N LEU A 120 6.70 -16.14 19.22
CA LEU A 120 7.85 -16.21 18.34
C LEU A 120 7.97 -17.63 17.80
N VAL A 121 8.05 -17.78 16.49
CA VAL A 121 8.28 -19.09 15.87
C VAL A 121 9.52 -19.02 14.99
N TRP A 122 10.60 -19.67 15.44
CA TRP A 122 11.88 -19.70 14.76
C TRP A 122 12.31 -21.13 14.50
N ASN A 123 12.53 -21.50 13.25
CA ASN A 123 12.85 -22.87 12.83
C ASN A 123 11.88 -23.90 13.45
N GLN A 124 10.59 -23.62 13.38
CA GLN A 124 9.47 -24.42 13.91
C GLN A 124 9.43 -24.56 15.45
N LYS A 125 10.28 -23.85 16.16
CA LYS A 125 10.24 -23.78 17.63
C LYS A 125 9.49 -22.54 18.07
N LYS A 126 8.42 -22.74 18.85
CA LYS A 126 7.63 -21.67 19.46
C LYS A 126 8.25 -21.27 20.80
N SER A 127 8.32 -19.97 21.03
CA SER A 127 8.55 -19.36 22.35
C SER A 127 7.57 -18.20 22.56
N LEU A 128 7.38 -17.82 23.84
CA LEU A 128 6.54 -16.69 24.21
C LEU A 128 7.42 -15.60 24.80
N ALA A 129 7.35 -14.41 24.26
CA ALA A 129 8.11 -13.24 24.66
C ALA A 129 7.22 -12.15 25.23
N ASP A 130 7.68 -11.45 26.26
CA ASP A 130 7.05 -10.23 26.69
C ASP A 130 7.22 -9.17 25.61
N LEU A 131 6.14 -8.44 25.31
CA LEU A 131 6.23 -7.30 24.42
C LEU A 131 7.10 -6.26 25.12
N ALA A 132 8.24 -5.92 24.52
CA ALA A 132 9.07 -4.86 25.03
C ALA A 132 8.25 -3.57 25.10
N THR A 133 8.33 -2.89 26.23
CA THR A 133 7.71 -1.58 26.45
C THR A 133 8.39 -0.50 25.62
N ASP A 134 9.65 -0.72 25.23
CA ASP A 134 10.47 0.21 24.45
C ASP A 134 10.53 -0.22 23.00
N TYR A 135 9.56 0.25 22.23
CA TYR A 135 9.53 0.13 20.78
C TYR A 135 10.71 0.86 20.09
N ASP A 136 11.40 1.71 20.83
CA ASP A 136 12.54 2.50 20.37
C ASP A 136 13.71 1.65 19.84
N GLU A 137 13.82 0.41 20.26
CA GLU A 137 14.88 -0.45 19.77
C GLU A 137 14.55 -1.23 18.49
N GLY A 138 13.28 -1.30 18.04
CA GLY A 138 12.86 -1.99 16.80
C GLY A 138 13.24 -3.48 16.74
N LEU A 139 13.61 -4.04 17.89
CA LEU A 139 14.15 -5.37 18.06
C LEU A 139 13.41 -6.06 19.19
N LEU A 140 12.09 -6.13 19.07
CA LEU A 140 11.19 -6.70 20.07
C LEU A 140 11.60 -8.10 20.56
N PHE A 141 12.57 -8.78 19.94
CA PHE A 141 12.72 -10.22 20.09
C PHE A 141 14.16 -10.72 19.96
N LEU A 142 15.16 -9.92 20.28
CA LEU A 142 16.56 -10.36 20.15
C LEU A 142 17.21 -10.78 21.47
N ASP A 143 16.43 -11.23 22.42
CA ASP A 143 16.97 -12.03 23.49
C ASP A 143 17.20 -13.47 22.98
N SER A 144 18.38 -13.98 23.13
CA SER A 144 18.76 -15.34 22.71
C SER A 144 17.86 -16.43 23.29
N SER A 145 17.41 -16.23 24.55
CA SER A 145 16.47 -17.14 25.22
C SER A 145 15.09 -17.16 24.58
N GLN A 146 14.69 -16.06 23.97
CA GLN A 146 13.35 -15.92 23.37
C GLN A 146 13.24 -16.53 21.98
N ILE A 147 14.31 -16.44 21.16
CA ILE A 147 14.31 -16.95 19.77
C ILE A 147 15.18 -18.21 19.58
N GLY A 148 15.73 -18.77 20.66
CA GLY A 148 16.57 -19.95 20.58
C GLY A 148 17.89 -19.75 19.83
N GLN A 149 18.36 -18.48 19.73
CA GLN A 149 19.64 -18.13 19.11
C GLN A 149 20.72 -17.97 20.21
N SER A 150 21.99 -18.08 19.82
CA SER A 150 23.09 -17.81 20.71
C SER A 150 23.20 -16.32 21.04
N ASP A 151 23.78 -15.97 22.18
CA ASP A 151 24.07 -14.58 22.56
C ASP A 151 24.96 -13.88 21.53
N GLU A 152 25.81 -14.64 20.83
CA GLU A 152 26.63 -14.11 19.76
C GLU A 152 25.80 -13.67 18.58
N GLU A 153 24.85 -14.50 18.12
CA GLU A 153 23.94 -14.15 17.03
C GLU A 153 23.11 -12.92 17.36
N VAL A 154 22.60 -12.83 18.58
CA VAL A 154 21.87 -11.66 19.07
C VAL A 154 22.74 -10.39 19.05
N ARG A 155 24.00 -10.48 19.52
CA ARG A 155 24.94 -9.35 19.47
C ARG A 155 25.24 -8.92 18.01
N LYS A 156 25.45 -9.86 17.10
CA LYS A 156 25.65 -9.56 15.67
C LYS A 156 24.45 -8.84 15.08
N ALA A 157 23.23 -9.35 15.34
CA ALA A 157 21.99 -8.74 14.87
C ALA A 157 21.81 -7.31 15.40
N LYS A 158 22.06 -7.08 16.69
CA LYS A 158 22.02 -5.74 17.29
C LYS A 158 23.06 -4.80 16.69
N ALA A 159 24.28 -5.28 16.40
CA ALA A 159 25.31 -4.48 15.76
C ALA A 159 24.93 -4.08 14.31
N THR A 160 24.39 -5.01 13.54
CA THR A 160 23.90 -4.74 12.16
C THR A 160 22.76 -3.72 12.17
N LEU A 161 21.81 -3.86 13.08
CA LEU A 161 20.71 -2.91 13.18
C LEU A 161 21.17 -1.52 13.63
N ALA A 162 22.16 -1.44 14.54
CA ALA A 162 22.74 -0.15 14.92
C ALA A 162 23.41 0.57 13.74
N GLN A 163 24.07 -0.18 12.85
CA GLN A 163 24.60 0.38 11.61
C GLN A 163 23.49 0.88 10.68
N TYR A 164 22.44 0.06 10.49
CA TYR A 164 21.27 0.43 9.69
C TYR A 164 20.62 1.73 10.22
N ARG A 165 20.41 1.84 11.52
CA ARG A 165 19.86 3.04 12.19
C ARG A 165 20.72 4.30 11.98
N LYS A 166 22.04 4.16 11.97
CA LYS A 166 22.95 5.29 11.66
C LYS A 166 22.71 5.79 10.23
N LEU A 167 22.50 4.87 9.29
CA LEU A 167 22.16 5.24 7.91
C LEU A 167 20.79 5.93 7.85
N VAL A 168 19.78 5.41 8.54
CA VAL A 168 18.45 6.05 8.64
C VAL A 168 18.57 7.47 9.18
N ALA A 169 19.33 7.69 10.24
CA ALA A 169 19.52 9.00 10.86
C ALA A 169 20.28 10.00 9.96
N SER A 170 21.01 9.52 8.95
CA SER A 170 21.78 10.38 8.03
C SER A 170 20.98 10.84 6.80
N VAL A 171 19.75 10.31 6.60
CA VAL A 171 18.97 10.56 5.39
C VAL A 171 18.42 11.98 5.38
N ASP A 172 18.52 12.64 4.22
CA ASP A 172 17.73 13.84 3.93
C ASP A 172 16.28 13.40 3.57
N PRO A 173 15.29 13.65 4.44
CA PRO A 173 13.94 13.16 4.23
C PRO A 173 13.21 13.81 3.05
N LEU A 174 13.62 15.01 2.64
CA LEU A 174 13.02 15.76 1.52
C LEU A 174 13.78 15.55 0.20
N ALA A 175 15.03 15.14 0.29
CA ALA A 175 15.89 14.97 -0.88
C ALA A 175 16.82 13.75 -0.70
N PRO A 176 16.29 12.50 -0.73
CA PRO A 176 17.08 11.30 -0.47
C PRO A 176 18.35 11.21 -1.32
N TRP A 177 18.32 11.72 -2.54
CA TRP A 177 19.50 11.79 -3.44
C TRP A 177 20.63 12.71 -2.95
N LYS A 178 20.38 13.53 -1.92
CA LYS A 178 21.40 14.37 -1.25
C LYS A 178 21.98 13.74 0.02
N THR A 179 21.48 12.60 0.43
CA THR A 179 21.98 11.84 1.59
C THR A 179 23.48 11.56 1.41
N PRO A 180 24.30 11.62 2.47
CA PRO A 180 25.69 11.17 2.39
C PRO A 180 25.79 9.75 1.82
N ASN A 181 26.69 9.55 0.85
CA ASN A 181 26.85 8.28 0.13
C ASN A 181 25.60 7.80 -0.63
N ALA A 182 24.67 8.70 -0.97
CA ALA A 182 23.43 8.35 -1.67
C ALA A 182 23.67 7.48 -2.90
N LEU A 183 24.68 7.81 -3.72
CA LEU A 183 24.98 7.09 -4.95
C LEU A 183 25.37 5.61 -4.70
N GLU A 184 26.12 5.34 -3.65
CA GLU A 184 26.50 3.98 -3.26
C GLU A 184 25.29 3.23 -2.70
N LEU A 185 24.57 3.85 -1.77
CA LEU A 185 23.39 3.25 -1.12
C LEU A 185 22.25 3.00 -2.11
N ASP A 186 22.06 3.87 -3.09
CA ASP A 186 21.00 3.70 -4.09
C ASP A 186 21.32 2.60 -5.13
N ARG A 187 22.59 2.30 -5.39
CA ARG A 187 23.00 1.29 -6.37
C ARG A 187 22.95 -0.15 -5.86
N ILE A 188 22.76 -0.34 -4.57
CA ILE A 188 22.70 -1.65 -3.94
C ILE A 188 21.31 -1.92 -3.36
N THR A 189 20.99 -3.20 -3.19
CA THR A 189 19.77 -3.63 -2.51
C THR A 189 20.00 -3.79 -1.00
N ILE A 190 18.93 -3.90 -0.22
CA ILE A 190 19.00 -4.27 1.21
C ILE A 190 19.77 -5.59 1.34
N ARG A 191 19.48 -6.59 0.50
CA ARG A 191 20.14 -7.88 0.51
C ARG A 191 21.64 -7.75 0.31
N SER A 192 22.06 -7.02 -0.72
CA SER A 192 23.48 -6.80 -1.00
C SER A 192 24.20 -6.06 0.14
N TRP A 193 23.50 -5.14 0.83
CA TRP A 193 24.04 -4.47 2.00
C TRP A 193 24.21 -5.43 3.17
N LEU A 194 23.20 -6.28 3.44
CA LEU A 194 23.25 -7.32 4.49
C LEU A 194 24.39 -8.30 4.27
N GLU A 195 24.58 -8.80 3.07
CA GLU A 195 25.66 -9.74 2.73
C GLU A 195 27.07 -9.18 2.98
N ARG A 196 27.21 -7.86 2.96
CA ARG A 196 28.48 -7.16 3.24
C ARG A 196 28.67 -6.80 4.71
N ASN A 197 27.59 -6.66 5.48
CA ASN A 197 27.63 -6.09 6.81
C ASN A 197 27.16 -7.03 7.92
N SER A 198 26.67 -8.22 7.58
CA SER A 198 26.21 -9.21 8.55
C SER A 198 26.32 -10.62 8.02
N ASP A 199 26.68 -11.53 8.91
CA ASP A 199 26.63 -13.00 8.72
C ASP A 199 25.52 -13.63 9.59
N SER A 200 24.67 -12.80 10.24
CA SER A 200 23.62 -13.26 11.14
C SER A 200 22.29 -13.50 10.39
N PRO A 201 21.74 -14.72 10.42
CA PRO A 201 20.40 -15.01 9.88
C PRO A 201 19.31 -14.19 10.58
N VAL A 202 19.50 -13.85 11.86
CA VAL A 202 18.55 -13.06 12.65
C VAL A 202 18.48 -11.64 12.13
N SER A 203 19.62 -10.98 11.88
CA SER A 203 19.62 -9.61 11.33
C SER A 203 19.06 -9.57 9.91
N THR A 204 19.35 -10.57 9.10
CA THR A 204 18.77 -10.72 7.77
C THR A 204 17.23 -10.76 7.87
N PHE A 205 16.70 -11.65 8.69
CA PHE A 205 15.27 -11.75 8.91
C PHE A 205 14.64 -10.44 9.40
N MET A 206 15.26 -9.79 10.40
CA MET A 206 14.73 -8.55 10.97
C MET A 206 14.66 -7.41 9.95
N LEU A 207 15.69 -7.22 9.13
CA LEU A 207 15.70 -6.18 8.11
C LEU A 207 14.81 -6.53 6.91
N GLU A 208 14.66 -7.80 6.58
CA GLU A 208 13.66 -8.25 5.61
C GLU A 208 12.25 -8.01 6.12
N MET A 209 11.97 -8.26 7.39
CA MET A 209 10.67 -7.93 8.00
C MET A 209 10.33 -6.45 7.92
N LEU A 210 11.31 -5.55 8.10
CA LEU A 210 11.09 -4.11 7.91
C LEU A 210 10.71 -3.77 6.46
N SER A 211 11.23 -4.52 5.49
CA SER A 211 10.92 -4.36 4.07
C SER A 211 9.58 -4.99 3.68
N ASN A 212 9.29 -6.18 4.23
CA ASN A 212 8.14 -6.99 3.83
C ASN A 212 6.84 -6.54 4.52
N VAL A 213 6.89 -6.20 5.80
CA VAL A 213 5.71 -5.93 6.64
C VAL A 213 5.77 -4.53 7.24
N GLY A 214 6.97 -4.04 7.58
CA GLY A 214 7.14 -2.72 8.19
C GLY A 214 7.03 -1.58 7.19
N GLY A 215 6.20 -0.58 7.52
CA GLY A 215 6.18 0.75 6.94
C GLY A 215 5.85 0.91 5.46
N SER A 216 6.34 0.07 4.59
CA SER A 216 6.11 0.17 3.14
C SER A 216 6.00 -1.16 2.43
N GLY A 217 5.92 -2.23 3.17
CA GLY A 217 5.87 -3.64 2.84
C GLY A 217 5.42 -4.17 1.47
N GLY A 218 5.60 -5.47 1.30
CA GLY A 218 5.17 -6.21 0.11
C GLY A 218 6.27 -6.43 -0.93
N PHE A 219 7.54 -6.16 -0.62
CA PHE A 219 8.66 -6.40 -1.53
C PHE A 219 9.80 -7.16 -0.84
N ASP A 220 10.62 -7.81 -1.62
CA ASP A 220 11.77 -8.55 -1.11
C ASP A 220 13.01 -7.67 -0.97
N SER A 221 13.93 -8.10 -0.10
CA SER A 221 15.16 -7.36 0.20
C SER A 221 16.12 -7.21 -0.99
N TRP A 222 15.96 -8.03 -2.03
CA TRP A 222 16.74 -7.96 -3.28
C TRP A 222 16.13 -7.06 -4.37
N ASP A 223 14.91 -6.54 -4.18
CA ASP A 223 14.23 -5.70 -5.17
C ASP A 223 14.42 -4.21 -4.92
N VAL A 224 14.58 -3.83 -3.66
CA VAL A 224 14.51 -2.45 -3.20
C VAL A 224 15.88 -1.82 -3.01
N SER A 225 16.01 -0.56 -3.44
CA SER A 225 17.21 0.27 -3.15
C SER A 225 17.43 0.38 -1.64
N MET A 226 18.68 0.21 -1.21
CA MET A 226 19.07 0.44 0.20
C MET A 226 18.75 1.88 0.62
N LEU A 227 18.99 2.87 -0.24
CA LEU A 227 18.61 4.26 0.01
C LEU A 227 17.11 4.43 0.21
N HIS A 228 16.28 3.73 -0.57
CA HIS A 228 14.82 3.77 -0.39
C HIS A 228 14.40 3.18 0.95
N SER A 229 15.00 2.07 1.35
CA SER A 229 14.70 1.42 2.63
C SER A 229 14.99 2.36 3.82
N ILE A 230 16.18 2.93 3.88
CA ILE A 230 16.53 3.86 4.98
C ILE A 230 15.72 5.16 4.91
N TRP A 231 15.37 5.64 3.72
CA TRP A 231 14.52 6.81 3.56
C TRP A 231 13.11 6.57 4.08
N THR A 232 12.48 5.45 3.76
CA THR A 232 11.13 5.14 4.26
C THR A 232 11.08 5.05 5.78
N GLN A 233 12.15 4.57 6.41
CA GLN A 233 12.28 4.59 7.87
C GLN A 233 12.49 6.01 8.42
N ALA A 234 13.28 6.84 7.74
CA ALA A 234 13.56 8.22 8.16
C ALA A 234 12.32 9.13 8.11
N ILE A 235 11.40 8.89 7.16
CA ILE A 235 10.14 9.65 7.02
C ILE A 235 8.99 9.10 7.88
N SER A 236 9.21 7.97 8.57
CA SER A 236 8.34 7.45 9.62
C SER A 236 8.97 7.85 10.97
N PRO A 237 8.31 8.68 11.79
CA PRO A 237 8.91 9.15 13.05
C PRO A 237 9.43 8.01 13.91
N GLN A 238 10.66 8.12 14.34
CA GLN A 238 11.30 7.12 15.22
C GLN A 238 10.61 7.12 16.58
N GLY A 239 10.48 5.95 17.18
CA GLY A 239 9.78 5.78 18.47
C GLY A 239 8.24 5.87 18.35
N ASP A 240 7.70 6.09 17.17
CA ASP A 240 6.26 6.16 16.93
C ASP A 240 5.74 4.85 16.33
N TYR A 241 4.89 4.18 17.08
CA TYR A 241 4.31 2.93 16.63
C TYR A 241 3.09 3.16 15.75
N PRO A 242 3.09 2.70 14.49
CA PRO A 242 2.03 3.04 13.53
C PRO A 242 0.72 2.25 13.72
N GLU A 243 0.72 1.15 14.51
CA GLU A 243 -0.46 0.28 14.71
C GLU A 243 -0.99 0.37 16.15
N THR A 244 -1.25 1.59 16.66
CA THR A 244 -1.65 1.80 18.07
C THR A 244 -3.15 1.78 18.30
N TRP A 245 -3.95 2.00 17.27
CA TRP A 245 -5.41 2.04 17.37
C TRP A 245 -6.11 1.60 16.09
N LEU A 246 -7.34 1.20 16.25
CA LEU A 246 -8.25 0.76 15.20
C LEU A 246 -9.53 1.61 15.20
N ILE A 247 -10.26 1.61 14.09
CA ILE A 247 -11.55 2.28 13.96
C ILE A 247 -12.68 1.26 14.18
N LYS A 248 -13.62 1.59 15.08
CA LYS A 248 -14.79 0.76 15.37
C LYS A 248 -15.64 0.62 14.11
N GLY A 249 -15.90 -0.63 13.72
CA GLY A 249 -16.65 -0.96 12.50
C GLY A 249 -15.82 -0.84 11.21
N ALA A 250 -14.50 -0.89 11.32
CA ALA A 250 -13.49 -0.92 10.27
C ALA A 250 -13.14 0.46 9.66
N ALA A 251 -11.89 0.63 9.24
CA ALA A 251 -11.35 1.89 8.71
C ALA A 251 -11.94 2.25 7.33
N GLY A 252 -12.42 1.28 6.58
CA GLY A 252 -13.09 1.52 5.30
C GLY A 252 -14.24 2.52 5.37
N GLN A 253 -14.89 2.68 6.56
CA GLN A 253 -15.92 3.69 6.78
C GLN A 253 -15.48 5.12 6.48
N VAL A 254 -14.20 5.43 6.70
CA VAL A 254 -13.66 6.77 6.40
C VAL A 254 -13.87 7.11 4.93
N ALA A 255 -13.54 6.16 4.04
CA ALA A 255 -13.74 6.36 2.60
C ALA A 255 -15.23 6.42 2.23
N GLU A 256 -16.07 5.61 2.87
CA GLU A 256 -17.52 5.59 2.64
C GLU A 256 -18.15 6.93 3.04
N ARG A 257 -17.85 7.47 4.22
CA ARG A 257 -18.33 8.78 4.67
C ARG A 257 -17.91 9.92 3.74
N LEU A 258 -16.63 9.92 3.31
CA LEU A 258 -16.16 10.89 2.33
C LEU A 258 -16.88 10.74 0.99
N THR A 259 -17.21 9.51 0.58
CA THR A 259 -17.98 9.24 -0.64
C THR A 259 -19.41 9.77 -0.53
N GLU A 260 -20.07 9.60 0.61
CA GLU A 260 -21.40 10.17 0.87
C GLU A 260 -21.39 11.69 0.73
N GLU A 261 -20.39 12.39 1.31
CA GLU A 261 -20.23 13.85 1.21
C GLU A 261 -19.94 14.34 -0.23
N LEU A 262 -19.36 13.50 -1.07
CA LEU A 262 -18.89 13.82 -2.42
C LEU A 262 -19.66 13.10 -3.52
N SER A 263 -20.78 12.48 -3.22
CA SER A 263 -21.50 11.58 -4.13
C SER A 263 -21.82 12.21 -5.50
N GLU A 264 -22.21 13.50 -5.53
CA GLU A 264 -22.50 14.22 -6.77
C GLU A 264 -21.24 14.56 -7.60
N GLN A 265 -20.06 14.53 -6.98
CA GLN A 265 -18.79 14.85 -7.60
C GLN A 265 -18.07 13.62 -8.19
N ILE A 266 -18.54 12.41 -7.91
CA ILE A 266 -17.85 11.15 -8.28
C ILE A 266 -18.50 10.52 -9.51
N SER A 267 -17.67 10.14 -10.47
CA SER A 267 -18.03 9.21 -11.55
C SER A 267 -17.25 7.90 -11.35
N LEU A 268 -17.98 6.84 -11.02
CA LEU A 268 -17.45 5.47 -10.99
C LEU A 268 -17.37 4.88 -12.41
N ASN A 269 -16.66 3.77 -12.57
CA ASN A 269 -16.46 3.08 -13.85
C ASN A 269 -15.95 4.03 -14.96
N SER A 270 -15.08 4.96 -14.54
CA SER A 270 -14.55 6.04 -15.41
C SER A 270 -13.01 6.02 -15.40
N PRO A 271 -12.38 4.94 -15.90
CA PRO A 271 -10.93 4.86 -15.97
C PRO A 271 -10.36 5.91 -16.92
N VAL A 272 -9.48 6.75 -16.42
CA VAL A 272 -8.83 7.80 -17.21
C VAL A 272 -7.82 7.19 -18.18
N SER A 273 -7.79 7.69 -19.41
CA SER A 273 -6.85 7.28 -20.45
C SER A 273 -5.89 8.38 -20.88
N VAL A 274 -6.38 9.62 -20.99
CA VAL A 274 -5.59 10.76 -21.50
C VAL A 274 -5.72 11.96 -20.58
N ILE A 275 -4.62 12.63 -20.31
CA ILE A 275 -4.55 13.94 -19.65
C ILE A 275 -3.80 14.88 -20.60
N GLU A 276 -4.50 15.86 -21.16
CA GLU A 276 -3.96 16.80 -22.12
C GLU A 276 -4.04 18.23 -21.58
N GLN A 277 -2.93 18.95 -21.63
CA GLN A 277 -2.87 20.35 -21.25
C GLN A 277 -3.05 21.21 -22.51
N VAL A 278 -4.10 22.02 -22.52
CA VAL A 278 -4.45 22.90 -23.64
C VAL A 278 -4.56 24.32 -23.13
N ASN A 279 -3.62 25.17 -23.53
CA ASN A 279 -3.50 26.54 -23.01
C ASN A 279 -3.46 26.53 -21.46
N ASP A 280 -4.36 27.26 -20.82
CA ASP A 280 -4.47 27.35 -19.35
C ASP A 280 -5.43 26.34 -18.73
N THR A 281 -5.72 25.24 -19.43
CA THR A 281 -6.65 24.19 -18.95
C THR A 281 -6.05 22.80 -19.11
N VAL A 282 -6.68 21.86 -18.42
CA VAL A 282 -6.42 20.42 -18.55
C VAL A 282 -7.68 19.74 -19.03
N GLN A 283 -7.57 18.92 -20.05
CA GLN A 283 -8.64 18.03 -20.52
C GLN A 283 -8.30 16.61 -20.08
N VAL A 284 -9.21 16.00 -19.34
CA VAL A 284 -9.08 14.61 -18.87
C VAL A 284 -10.14 13.77 -19.57
N THR A 285 -9.68 12.76 -20.31
CA THR A 285 -10.53 11.84 -21.07
C THR A 285 -10.51 10.46 -20.42
N ASP A 286 -11.67 9.90 -20.14
CA ASP A 286 -11.79 8.51 -19.69
C ASP A 286 -11.84 7.53 -20.89
N MET A 287 -11.78 6.22 -20.60
CA MET A 287 -11.84 5.18 -21.64
C MET A 287 -13.22 5.09 -22.32
N ASN A 288 -14.25 5.71 -21.74
CA ASN A 288 -15.60 5.79 -22.33
C ASN A 288 -15.75 6.99 -23.27
N GLY A 289 -14.68 7.78 -23.46
CA GLY A 289 -14.68 8.97 -24.32
C GLY A 289 -15.26 10.22 -23.67
N ARG A 290 -15.58 10.20 -22.36
CA ARG A 290 -16.03 11.39 -21.61
C ARG A 290 -14.86 12.34 -21.43
N ILE A 291 -15.07 13.62 -21.70
CA ILE A 291 -14.06 14.67 -21.53
C ILE A 291 -14.50 15.61 -20.40
N ILE A 292 -13.58 15.87 -19.46
CA ILE A 292 -13.74 16.88 -18.43
C ILE A 292 -12.64 17.92 -18.60
N THR A 293 -13.05 19.19 -18.71
CA THR A 293 -12.12 20.33 -18.79
C THR A 293 -12.01 20.98 -17.43
N ALA A 294 -10.78 21.20 -16.96
CA ALA A 294 -10.48 21.80 -15.66
C ALA A 294 -9.33 22.81 -15.75
N LYS A 295 -9.15 23.65 -14.71
CA LYS A 295 -7.96 24.52 -14.58
C LYS A 295 -6.73 23.75 -14.12
N ALA A 296 -6.92 22.67 -13.33
CA ALA A 296 -5.86 21.78 -12.87
C ALA A 296 -6.38 20.35 -12.72
N ALA A 297 -5.45 19.38 -12.70
CA ALA A 297 -5.73 17.98 -12.38
C ALA A 297 -4.90 17.51 -11.18
N ILE A 298 -5.51 16.68 -10.32
CA ILE A 298 -4.81 15.93 -9.26
C ILE A 298 -4.86 14.46 -9.62
N VAL A 299 -3.69 13.82 -9.76
CA VAL A 299 -3.58 12.39 -10.06
C VAL A 299 -3.23 11.65 -8.77
N ALA A 300 -4.24 10.97 -8.21
CA ALA A 300 -4.21 10.29 -6.91
C ALA A 300 -4.21 8.76 -7.06
N ILE A 301 -3.50 8.24 -8.05
CA ILE A 301 -3.37 6.80 -8.32
C ILE A 301 -1.92 6.34 -8.11
N PRO A 302 -1.67 5.03 -7.85
CA PRO A 302 -0.33 4.49 -7.68
C PRO A 302 0.60 4.74 -8.85
N PRO A 303 1.93 4.86 -8.63
CA PRO A 303 2.92 5.16 -9.68
C PRO A 303 2.86 4.25 -10.92
N PRO A 304 2.71 2.90 -10.81
CA PRO A 304 2.60 2.06 -11.99
C PRO A 304 1.37 2.37 -12.86
N LEU A 305 0.27 2.78 -12.24
CA LEU A 305 -0.95 3.13 -12.99
C LEU A 305 -0.82 4.48 -13.71
N ARG A 306 0.01 5.41 -13.19
CA ARG A 306 0.31 6.67 -13.89
C ARG A 306 0.98 6.42 -15.25
N GLN A 307 1.72 5.32 -15.40
CA GLN A 307 2.34 4.91 -16.66
C GLN A 307 1.33 4.45 -17.72
N ARG A 308 0.12 4.06 -17.31
CA ARG A 308 -0.98 3.69 -18.24
C ARG A 308 -1.68 4.90 -18.84
N LEU A 309 -1.43 6.11 -18.29
CA LEU A 309 -2.03 7.35 -18.78
C LEU A 309 -1.21 7.94 -19.93
N VAL A 310 -1.88 8.44 -20.94
CA VAL A 310 -1.25 9.25 -21.99
C VAL A 310 -1.26 10.71 -21.56
N PHE A 311 -0.09 11.28 -21.36
CA PHE A 311 0.06 12.72 -21.08
C PHE A 311 0.41 13.51 -22.33
N ARG A 312 -0.23 14.67 -22.52
CA ARG A 312 0.07 15.65 -23.55
C ARG A 312 0.18 17.05 -22.95
N PRO A 313 1.37 17.69 -22.99
CA PRO A 313 2.63 17.12 -23.50
C PRO A 313 3.06 15.89 -22.70
N ALA A 314 3.94 15.07 -23.28
CA ALA A 314 4.47 13.88 -22.64
C ALA A 314 5.20 14.22 -21.33
N LEU A 315 5.15 13.34 -20.34
CA LEU A 315 5.93 13.48 -19.11
C LEU A 315 7.42 13.62 -19.45
N PRO A 316 8.17 14.44 -18.70
CA PRO A 316 9.62 14.50 -18.81
C PRO A 316 10.26 13.11 -18.74
N PRO A 317 11.34 12.85 -19.49
CA PRO A 317 12.01 11.54 -19.48
C PRO A 317 12.39 11.05 -18.09
N GLU A 318 12.82 11.96 -17.23
CA GLU A 318 13.22 11.69 -15.84
C GLU A 318 12.03 11.18 -15.03
N THR A 319 10.88 11.84 -15.12
CA THR A 319 9.64 11.44 -14.44
C THR A 319 9.18 10.07 -14.92
N ARG A 320 9.18 9.81 -16.24
CA ARG A 320 8.84 8.49 -16.78
C ARG A 320 9.79 7.41 -16.28
N SER A 321 11.09 7.69 -16.28
CA SER A 321 12.11 6.74 -15.83
C SER A 321 11.98 6.43 -14.35
N PHE A 322 11.65 7.42 -13.52
CA PHE A 322 11.38 7.21 -12.10
C PHE A 322 10.12 6.34 -11.89
N LEU A 323 9.03 6.64 -12.59
CA LEU A 323 7.79 5.85 -12.50
C LEU A 323 8.00 4.38 -12.89
N GLN A 324 8.80 4.10 -13.94
CA GLN A 324 9.14 2.74 -14.38
C GLN A 324 9.93 1.94 -13.34
N ARG A 325 10.59 2.62 -12.41
CA ARG A 325 11.40 2.04 -11.34
C ARG A 325 10.72 2.12 -9.97
N ASN A 326 9.42 2.27 -9.97
CA ASN A 326 8.62 2.43 -8.77
C ASN A 326 7.40 1.47 -8.79
N PRO A 327 7.65 0.13 -8.84
CA PRO A 327 6.59 -0.88 -8.86
C PRO A 327 5.87 -0.99 -7.52
N MET A 328 4.67 -1.59 -7.52
CA MET A 328 3.96 -1.94 -6.29
C MET A 328 4.56 -3.19 -5.65
N GLY A 329 4.42 -3.29 -4.33
CA GLY A 329 4.69 -4.53 -3.61
C GLY A 329 3.64 -5.62 -3.89
N SER A 330 4.01 -6.88 -3.69
CA SER A 330 3.10 -8.03 -3.80
C SER A 330 2.58 -8.40 -2.42
N MET A 331 1.24 -8.51 -2.28
CA MET A 331 0.62 -8.78 -0.98
C MET A 331 -0.72 -9.48 -1.07
N ILE A 332 -0.89 -10.45 -0.18
CA ILE A 332 -2.17 -11.07 0.13
C ILE A 332 -2.43 -10.86 1.63
N LYS A 333 -3.51 -10.17 1.97
CA LYS A 333 -3.94 -10.02 3.36
C LYS A 333 -4.76 -11.22 3.78
N VAL A 334 -4.46 -11.75 4.95
CA VAL A 334 -5.12 -12.90 5.57
C VAL A 334 -5.85 -12.43 6.81
N LEU A 335 -7.14 -12.76 6.92
CA LEU A 335 -7.95 -12.48 8.09
C LEU A 335 -8.59 -13.79 8.55
N ALA A 336 -8.22 -14.24 9.74
CA ALA A 336 -8.83 -15.41 10.38
C ALA A 336 -9.78 -14.94 11.48
N ILE A 337 -11.05 -15.31 11.34
CA ILE A 337 -12.15 -14.89 12.21
C ILE A 337 -12.58 -16.06 13.07
N TYR A 338 -12.69 -15.84 14.38
CA TYR A 338 -13.08 -16.81 15.40
C TYR A 338 -14.26 -16.27 16.21
N ASP A 339 -14.99 -17.13 16.93
CA ASP A 339 -16.04 -16.70 17.85
C ASP A 339 -15.54 -15.63 18.83
N GLN A 340 -14.35 -15.88 19.38
CA GLN A 340 -13.71 -15.00 20.34
C GLN A 340 -12.19 -15.03 20.19
N ALA A 341 -11.52 -14.01 20.68
CA ALA A 341 -10.06 -13.93 20.73
C ALA A 341 -9.49 -14.86 21.83
N PHE A 342 -9.58 -16.17 21.61
CA PHE A 342 -9.22 -17.22 22.58
C PHE A 342 -7.78 -17.09 23.09
N TRP A 343 -6.85 -16.62 22.27
CA TRP A 343 -5.45 -16.37 22.66
C TRP A 343 -5.32 -15.41 23.82
N ARG A 344 -6.27 -14.48 24.01
CA ARG A 344 -6.25 -13.53 25.13
C ARG A 344 -6.45 -14.23 26.47
N SER A 345 -7.31 -15.25 26.55
CA SER A 345 -7.50 -16.06 27.75
C SER A 345 -6.31 -16.94 28.08
N GLU A 346 -5.48 -17.26 27.08
CA GLU A 346 -4.22 -17.99 27.24
C GLU A 346 -3.01 -17.10 27.55
N GLY A 347 -3.25 -15.81 27.80
CA GLY A 347 -2.21 -14.83 28.15
C GLY A 347 -1.35 -14.40 26.95
N MET A 348 -1.86 -14.57 25.72
CA MET A 348 -1.19 -14.13 24.51
C MET A 348 -1.79 -12.84 23.96
N SER A 349 -0.95 -12.01 23.35
CA SER A 349 -1.34 -10.73 22.76
C SER A 349 -1.97 -10.86 21.35
N GLY A 350 -1.86 -12.03 20.73
CA GLY A 350 -2.22 -12.23 19.33
C GLY A 350 -1.15 -11.71 18.34
N LEU A 351 -0.06 -11.09 18.82
CA LEU A 351 1.09 -10.79 17.99
C LEU A 351 1.92 -12.05 17.76
N GLY A 352 2.25 -12.34 16.53
CA GLY A 352 3.14 -13.42 16.15
C GLY A 352 4.17 -12.96 15.12
N ILE A 353 5.42 -13.37 15.32
CA ILE A 353 6.53 -13.12 14.40
C ILE A 353 7.33 -14.40 14.24
N GLY A 354 7.80 -14.72 13.03
CA GLY A 354 8.61 -15.89 12.82
C GLY A 354 9.07 -16.07 11.38
N ASN A 355 10.00 -16.99 11.19
CA ASN A 355 10.51 -17.35 9.87
C ASN A 355 9.68 -18.45 9.19
N GLN A 356 8.36 -18.42 9.41
CA GLN A 356 7.43 -19.33 8.78
C GLN A 356 7.38 -19.13 7.26
N LYS A 357 6.98 -20.18 6.56
CA LYS A 357 6.98 -20.17 5.09
C LYS A 357 5.91 -19.21 4.53
N THR A 358 4.74 -19.15 5.14
CA THR A 358 3.61 -18.38 4.63
C THR A 358 3.42 -17.10 5.44
N LEU A 359 3.14 -17.21 6.74
CA LEU A 359 2.85 -16.08 7.61
C LEU A 359 4.04 -15.74 8.50
N GLN A 360 4.74 -14.66 8.22
CA GLN A 360 5.87 -14.21 9.05
C GLN A 360 5.47 -13.23 10.13
N PHE A 361 4.29 -12.66 10.01
CA PHE A 361 3.73 -11.68 10.95
C PHE A 361 2.23 -11.91 11.09
N MET A 362 1.71 -11.75 12.30
CA MET A 362 0.28 -11.64 12.56
C MET A 362 0.02 -10.72 13.76
N ALA A 363 -1.17 -10.15 13.82
CA ALA A 363 -1.56 -9.28 14.93
C ALA A 363 -3.06 -9.43 15.24
N ASP A 364 -3.40 -9.25 16.52
CA ASP A 364 -4.79 -9.15 16.97
C ASP A 364 -5.44 -7.87 16.41
N SER A 365 -6.51 -8.07 15.67
CA SER A 365 -7.34 -7.05 15.02
C SER A 365 -8.76 -7.02 15.58
N SER A 366 -8.99 -7.72 16.69
CA SER A 366 -10.30 -7.82 17.33
C SER A 366 -10.69 -6.52 18.03
N ALA A 367 -12.00 -6.31 18.17
CA ALA A 367 -12.55 -5.29 19.04
C ALA A 367 -12.13 -5.50 20.51
N PRO A 368 -12.24 -4.48 21.39
CA PRO A 368 -11.78 -4.56 22.77
C PRO A 368 -12.36 -5.75 23.56
N GLN A 369 -13.61 -6.08 23.34
CA GLN A 369 -14.30 -7.22 23.95
C GLN A 369 -13.80 -8.58 23.45
N GLY A 370 -13.07 -8.63 22.35
CA GLY A 370 -12.54 -9.86 21.77
C GLY A 370 -13.57 -10.74 21.04
N THR A 371 -14.72 -10.20 20.70
CA THR A 371 -15.79 -10.88 19.98
C THR A 371 -16.24 -10.04 18.77
N PRO A 372 -16.12 -10.56 17.55
CA PRO A 372 -15.35 -11.75 17.18
C PRO A 372 -13.85 -11.58 17.44
N GLY A 373 -13.15 -12.71 17.60
CA GLY A 373 -11.70 -12.75 17.54
C GLY A 373 -11.23 -12.62 16.11
N VAL A 374 -10.32 -11.70 15.81
CA VAL A 374 -9.78 -11.50 14.46
C VAL A 374 -8.25 -11.43 14.51
N ILE A 375 -7.60 -12.32 13.78
CA ILE A 375 -6.16 -12.22 13.48
C ILE A 375 -5.99 -11.69 12.06
N ALA A 376 -5.21 -10.61 11.92
CA ALA A 376 -4.75 -10.10 10.65
C ALA A 376 -3.30 -10.50 10.42
N SER A 377 -3.02 -11.01 9.21
CA SER A 377 -1.69 -11.42 8.77
C SER A 377 -1.48 -11.09 7.29
N PHE A 378 -0.26 -11.31 6.79
CA PHE A 378 0.11 -10.97 5.43
C PHE A 378 1.05 -12.02 4.83
N VAL A 379 0.80 -12.36 3.56
CA VAL A 379 1.76 -13.04 2.69
C VAL A 379 2.33 -11.98 1.75
N THR A 380 3.65 -11.81 1.72
CA THR A 380 4.29 -10.65 1.08
C THR A 380 5.43 -11.05 0.15
N GLY A 381 5.77 -10.15 -0.80
CA GLY A 381 6.89 -10.32 -1.71
C GLY A 381 6.74 -11.54 -2.61
N SER A 382 7.85 -12.22 -2.88
CA SER A 382 7.88 -13.46 -3.69
C SER A 382 7.02 -14.58 -3.10
N ARG A 383 6.88 -14.63 -1.76
CA ARG A 383 5.98 -15.60 -1.11
C ARG A 383 4.52 -15.40 -1.54
N ALA A 384 4.07 -14.15 -1.71
CA ALA A 384 2.72 -13.89 -2.20
C ALA A 384 2.54 -14.37 -3.65
N VAL A 385 3.59 -14.21 -4.48
CA VAL A 385 3.60 -14.68 -5.87
C VAL A 385 3.54 -16.21 -5.93
N GLU A 386 4.29 -16.91 -5.09
CA GLU A 386 4.26 -18.38 -4.99
C GLU A 386 2.92 -18.87 -4.40
N PHE A 387 2.47 -18.25 -3.33
CA PHE A 387 1.24 -18.62 -2.60
C PHE A 387 -0.01 -18.54 -3.48
N GLN A 388 -0.15 -17.51 -4.31
CA GLN A 388 -1.33 -17.36 -5.18
C GLN A 388 -1.41 -18.45 -6.28
N GLN A 389 -0.33 -19.19 -6.54
CA GLN A 389 -0.32 -20.30 -7.50
C GLN A 389 -0.80 -21.62 -6.88
N LEU A 390 -0.93 -21.67 -5.57
CA LEU A 390 -1.47 -22.85 -4.86
C LEU A 390 -2.96 -22.98 -5.10
N SER A 391 -3.49 -24.20 -4.99
CA SER A 391 -4.94 -24.40 -4.91
C SER A 391 -5.53 -23.72 -3.67
N GLN A 392 -6.81 -23.40 -3.68
CA GLN A 392 -7.47 -22.79 -2.53
C GLN A 392 -7.34 -23.64 -1.26
N ASP A 393 -7.42 -24.97 -1.38
CA ASP A 393 -7.24 -25.89 -0.26
C ASP A 393 -5.81 -25.89 0.28
N ASP A 394 -4.80 -25.80 -0.60
CA ASP A 394 -3.40 -25.70 -0.19
C ASP A 394 -3.10 -24.34 0.44
N GLN A 395 -3.66 -23.24 -0.10
CA GLN A 395 -3.57 -21.91 0.50
C GLN A 395 -4.17 -21.91 1.92
N ARG A 396 -5.36 -22.46 2.07
CA ARG A 396 -6.01 -22.60 3.37
C ARG A 396 -5.17 -23.42 4.33
N SER A 397 -4.70 -24.57 3.89
CA SER A 397 -3.90 -25.48 4.72
C SER A 397 -2.60 -24.84 5.18
N ALA A 398 -1.87 -24.13 4.29
CA ALA A 398 -0.64 -23.43 4.61
C ALA A 398 -0.85 -22.33 5.64
N VAL A 399 -1.91 -21.53 5.49
CA VAL A 399 -2.28 -20.48 6.45
C VAL A 399 -2.60 -21.06 7.82
N LEU A 400 -3.46 -22.09 7.86
CA LEU A 400 -3.89 -22.71 9.13
C LEU A 400 -2.70 -23.36 9.86
N ALA A 401 -1.80 -24.02 9.14
CA ALA A 401 -0.60 -24.60 9.73
C ALA A 401 0.27 -23.53 10.45
N ASP A 402 0.48 -22.39 9.81
CA ASP A 402 1.23 -21.29 10.41
C ASP A 402 0.48 -20.66 11.60
N LEU A 403 -0.83 -20.41 11.50
CA LEU A 403 -1.65 -19.92 12.62
C LEU A 403 -1.58 -20.86 13.85
N VAL A 404 -1.69 -22.17 13.61
CA VAL A 404 -1.56 -23.19 14.68
C VAL A 404 -0.17 -23.13 15.31
N SER A 405 0.88 -22.94 14.54
CA SER A 405 2.24 -22.84 15.07
C SER A 405 2.40 -21.65 16.03
N TYR A 406 1.72 -20.54 15.77
CA TYR A 406 1.74 -19.34 16.61
C TYR A 406 0.79 -19.42 17.81
N LEU A 407 -0.46 -19.83 17.60
CA LEU A 407 -1.52 -19.70 18.60
C LEU A 407 -2.00 -21.01 19.20
N GLY A 408 -1.55 -22.16 18.70
CA GLY A 408 -2.01 -23.47 19.16
C GLY A 408 -3.17 -24.06 18.33
N SER A 409 -3.63 -25.24 18.74
CA SER A 409 -4.59 -26.06 17.97
C SER A 409 -5.87 -25.34 17.58
N ASP A 410 -6.38 -24.49 18.47
CA ASP A 410 -7.68 -23.81 18.27
C ASP A 410 -7.63 -22.83 17.09
N ALA A 411 -6.44 -22.33 16.74
CA ALA A 411 -6.23 -21.50 15.57
C ALA A 411 -6.47 -22.22 14.23
N GLY A 412 -6.48 -23.56 14.24
CA GLY A 412 -6.77 -24.37 13.07
C GLY A 412 -8.24 -24.37 12.63
N GLN A 413 -9.15 -23.80 13.42
CA GLN A 413 -10.61 -23.85 13.17
C GLN A 413 -11.27 -22.46 13.20
N PRO A 414 -10.85 -21.52 12.30
CA PRO A 414 -11.54 -20.25 12.17
C PRO A 414 -12.96 -20.47 11.61
N GLN A 415 -13.94 -19.67 12.07
CA GLN A 415 -15.27 -19.62 11.49
C GLN A 415 -15.23 -19.17 10.03
N GLU A 416 -14.45 -18.13 9.77
CA GLU A 416 -14.23 -17.59 8.43
C GLU A 416 -12.75 -17.33 8.21
N LEU A 417 -12.22 -17.67 7.03
CA LEU A 417 -10.89 -17.32 6.58
C LEU A 417 -11.02 -16.50 5.29
N VAL A 418 -10.59 -15.24 5.36
CA VAL A 418 -10.67 -14.31 4.24
C VAL A 418 -9.26 -14.04 3.71
N LEU A 419 -9.07 -14.24 2.42
CA LEU A 419 -7.84 -13.92 1.69
C LEU A 419 -8.15 -12.79 0.71
N GLN A 420 -7.49 -11.64 0.88
CA GLN A 420 -7.57 -10.52 -0.06
C GLN A 420 -6.27 -10.43 -0.85
N ASN A 421 -6.32 -10.86 -2.10
CA ASN A 421 -5.18 -10.75 -3.01
C ASN A 421 -5.14 -9.37 -3.68
N TRP A 422 -4.25 -8.50 -3.21
CA TRP A 422 -4.08 -7.16 -3.76
C TRP A 422 -3.34 -7.14 -5.11
N ASN A 423 -2.69 -8.25 -5.50
CA ASN A 423 -2.02 -8.37 -6.80
C ASN A 423 -3.03 -8.50 -7.95
N GLU A 424 -4.23 -9.04 -7.68
CA GLU A 424 -5.31 -9.21 -8.66
C GLU A 424 -6.19 -7.97 -8.83
N GLU A 425 -5.94 -6.92 -8.04
CA GLU A 425 -6.67 -5.66 -8.15
C GLU A 425 -6.10 -4.80 -9.31
N ASP A 426 -6.68 -4.90 -10.49
CA ASP A 426 -6.23 -4.25 -11.74
C ASP A 426 -5.89 -2.77 -11.60
N TRP A 427 -6.66 -2.05 -10.76
CA TRP A 427 -6.53 -0.62 -10.53
C TRP A 427 -5.74 -0.25 -9.27
N VAL A 428 -5.02 -1.23 -8.69
CA VAL A 428 -4.03 -1.05 -7.62
C VAL A 428 -2.72 -1.71 -7.96
N SER A 429 -2.77 -2.93 -8.50
CA SER A 429 -1.64 -3.76 -8.93
C SER A 429 -0.68 -4.10 -7.79
N GLY A 430 -1.19 -4.29 -6.57
CA GLY A 430 -0.39 -4.66 -5.39
C GLY A 430 -0.60 -3.79 -4.16
N ALA A 431 0.11 -4.08 -3.07
CA ALA A 431 0.09 -3.38 -1.78
C ALA A 431 1.41 -3.59 -1.01
N PHE A 432 1.69 -2.85 0.12
CA PHE A 432 0.87 -1.76 0.63
C PHE A 432 1.06 -0.49 -0.21
N THR A 433 2.27 -0.24 -0.72
CA THR A 433 2.70 0.90 -1.50
C THR A 433 3.69 0.48 -2.58
N SER A 434 4.11 1.42 -3.41
CA SER A 434 5.22 1.18 -4.34
C SER A 434 6.58 1.33 -3.64
N TYR A 435 7.60 0.69 -4.19
CA TYR A 435 8.99 0.83 -3.74
C TYR A 435 9.88 1.32 -4.89
N VAL A 436 11.09 1.79 -4.56
CA VAL A 436 12.02 2.31 -5.56
C VAL A 436 13.17 1.32 -5.74
N THR A 437 13.38 0.90 -6.98
CA THR A 437 14.45 -0.03 -7.35
C THR A 437 15.83 0.65 -7.35
N PRO A 438 16.94 -0.11 -7.27
CA PRO A 438 18.29 0.45 -7.26
C PRO A 438 18.59 1.43 -8.40
N GLY A 439 19.30 2.50 -8.07
CA GLY A 439 19.74 3.54 -9.00
C GLY A 439 18.70 4.60 -9.39
N ALA A 440 17.46 4.47 -8.93
CA ALA A 440 16.41 5.38 -9.36
C ALA A 440 16.38 6.70 -8.60
N TRP A 441 16.67 6.71 -7.30
CA TRP A 441 16.67 7.92 -6.50
C TRP A 441 17.74 8.93 -6.93
N THR A 442 18.96 8.49 -7.09
CA THR A 442 20.09 9.37 -7.44
C THR A 442 20.08 9.84 -8.88
N THR A 443 19.43 9.08 -9.77
CA THR A 443 19.37 9.42 -11.19
C THR A 443 18.12 10.25 -11.54
N TYR A 444 16.97 9.95 -10.95
CA TYR A 444 15.68 10.51 -11.37
C TYR A 444 14.85 11.07 -10.20
N GLY A 445 15.30 10.90 -8.97
CA GLY A 445 14.50 11.20 -7.76
C GLY A 445 14.05 12.65 -7.66
N GLN A 446 14.78 13.59 -8.21
CA GLN A 446 14.40 15.01 -8.20
C GLN A 446 13.02 15.27 -8.84
N SER A 447 12.58 14.39 -9.75
CA SER A 447 11.30 14.54 -10.46
C SER A 447 10.10 13.92 -9.74
N TRP A 448 10.28 13.23 -8.61
CA TRP A 448 9.24 12.37 -8.03
C TRP A 448 7.98 13.11 -7.54
N GLN A 449 8.12 14.36 -7.12
CA GLN A 449 7.01 15.22 -6.68
C GLN A 449 6.77 16.42 -7.60
N GLU A 450 7.65 16.65 -8.58
CA GLU A 450 7.52 17.78 -9.49
C GLU A 450 6.21 17.72 -10.26
N PRO A 451 5.37 18.77 -10.23
CA PRO A 451 4.15 18.79 -11.00
C PRO A 451 4.46 18.81 -12.49
N HIS A 452 3.58 18.20 -13.28
CA HIS A 452 3.66 18.29 -14.73
C HIS A 452 2.74 19.40 -15.24
N GLY A 453 3.24 20.63 -15.22
CA GLY A 453 2.46 21.82 -15.54
C GLY A 453 1.27 22.00 -14.60
N ARG A 454 0.05 21.73 -15.07
CA ARG A 454 -1.19 21.82 -14.31
C ARG A 454 -1.64 20.48 -13.69
N VAL A 455 -0.80 19.47 -13.75
CA VAL A 455 -1.05 18.15 -13.19
C VAL A 455 -0.23 17.95 -11.93
N HIS A 456 -0.91 17.74 -10.80
CA HIS A 456 -0.32 17.55 -9.47
C HIS A 456 -0.47 16.09 -9.02
N TRP A 457 0.48 15.64 -8.20
CA TRP A 457 0.50 14.27 -7.72
C TRP A 457 -0.05 14.18 -6.29
N ALA A 458 -0.91 13.21 -6.06
CA ALA A 458 -1.39 12.80 -4.75
C ALA A 458 -1.27 11.26 -4.61
N GLY A 459 -1.82 10.69 -3.53
CA GLY A 459 -1.59 9.30 -3.16
C GLY A 459 -0.45 9.20 -2.15
N THR A 460 -0.47 8.19 -1.30
CA THR A 460 0.52 8.01 -0.24
C THR A 460 1.95 7.97 -0.76
N GLU A 461 2.15 7.58 -2.03
CA GLU A 461 3.45 7.54 -2.69
C GLU A 461 4.06 8.93 -2.97
N ALA A 462 3.25 9.99 -2.89
CA ALA A 462 3.70 11.37 -3.02
C ALA A 462 3.94 12.05 -1.66
N SER A 463 3.79 11.35 -0.54
CA SER A 463 3.99 11.92 0.79
C SER A 463 5.46 11.93 1.21
N THR A 464 5.81 12.90 2.05
CA THR A 464 7.13 13.04 2.68
C THR A 464 7.18 12.52 4.10
N ARG A 465 6.02 12.09 4.63
CA ARG A 465 5.89 11.44 5.95
C ARG A 465 4.84 10.34 5.86
N TRP A 466 5.06 9.25 6.56
CA TRP A 466 4.13 8.13 6.61
C TRP A 466 3.73 7.58 5.23
N ARG A 467 4.70 7.53 4.29
CA ARG A 467 4.49 6.87 2.99
C ARG A 467 4.00 5.42 3.20
N GLY A 468 2.99 5.02 2.43
CA GLY A 468 2.38 3.70 2.56
C GLY A 468 1.23 3.63 3.58
N TYR A 469 1.09 4.62 4.45
CA TYR A 469 0.05 4.71 5.46
C TYR A 469 -1.12 5.62 5.04
N LEU A 470 -2.23 5.52 5.77
CA LEU A 470 -3.40 6.39 5.61
C LEU A 470 -3.03 7.86 5.89
N GLU A 471 -2.19 8.10 6.88
CA GLU A 471 -1.68 9.44 7.23
C GLU A 471 -0.94 10.08 6.04
N GLY A 472 -0.06 9.32 5.37
CA GLY A 472 0.65 9.82 4.19
C GLY A 472 -0.27 10.11 3.01
N ALA A 473 -1.36 9.35 2.85
CA ALA A 473 -2.37 9.65 1.83
C ALA A 473 -3.08 11.00 2.09
N LEU A 474 -3.33 11.32 3.36
CA LEU A 474 -3.93 12.60 3.78
C LEU A 474 -2.95 13.77 3.67
N GLU A 475 -1.67 13.55 3.98
CA GLU A 475 -0.62 14.55 3.76
C GLU A 475 -0.50 14.89 2.27
N ALA A 476 -0.40 13.89 1.41
CA ALA A 476 -0.27 14.08 -0.03
C ALA A 476 -1.49 14.80 -0.62
N ALA A 477 -2.69 14.51 -0.11
CA ALA A 477 -3.91 15.23 -0.49
C ALA A 477 -3.82 16.73 -0.15
N ALA A 478 -3.39 17.05 1.07
CA ALA A 478 -3.24 18.44 1.52
C ALA A 478 -2.20 19.18 0.67
N ASN A 479 -1.04 18.57 0.43
CA ASN A 479 0.02 19.16 -0.38
C ASN A 479 -0.44 19.43 -1.83
N ALA A 480 -1.14 18.48 -2.46
CA ALA A 480 -1.67 18.65 -3.80
C ALA A 480 -2.76 19.72 -3.87
N SER A 481 -3.69 19.76 -2.91
CA SER A 481 -4.74 20.77 -2.80
C SER A 481 -4.16 22.18 -2.64
N ASP A 482 -3.16 22.34 -1.78
CA ASP A 482 -2.48 23.61 -1.57
C ASP A 482 -1.69 24.07 -2.82
N ALA A 483 -1.06 23.15 -3.53
CA ALA A 483 -0.37 23.44 -4.79
C ALA A 483 -1.35 23.93 -5.86
N VAL A 484 -2.46 23.24 -6.04
CA VAL A 484 -3.54 23.65 -6.95
C VAL A 484 -4.10 25.02 -6.57
N ARG A 485 -4.41 25.25 -5.29
CA ARG A 485 -4.94 26.55 -4.80
C ARG A 485 -4.01 27.73 -5.09
N ARG A 486 -2.69 27.51 -5.07
CA ARG A 486 -1.71 28.55 -5.41
C ARG A 486 -1.60 28.78 -6.92
N GLN A 487 -1.97 27.81 -7.75
CA GLN A 487 -1.85 27.88 -9.20
C GLN A 487 -3.06 28.50 -9.89
N ILE A 488 -4.26 28.30 -9.35
CA ILE A 488 -5.54 28.73 -9.99
C ILE A 488 -6.28 29.77 -9.18
#